data_25f94efc3280848f9b13f6c6c5dd88ee
#
_entry.id   25f94efc3280848f9b13f6c6c5dd88ee
#
_cell.length_a   1.000
_cell.length_b   1.000
_cell.length_c   1.000
_cell.angle_alpha   90.00
_cell.angle_beta   90.00
_cell.angle_gamma   90.00
#
_symmetry.space_group_name_H-M   'P 1'
#
loop_
_entity.id
_entity.type
_entity.pdbx_description
1 polymer ?
#
loop_
_entity_poly.entity_id
_entity_poly.type
_entity_poly.pdbx_seq_one_letter_code
_entity_poly.pdbx_strand_id
1 'polypeptide(L)'
;MSSPIELILADPNPLMLQALAEIFDRDRRFSLIASSKTAEGFLEACLRAPVPLGVIDWSLPLLGAERLLAILRDRPKPPRIVIYASSNDPDIPRRAMAAGAAGFCTRDTAPEQLLDIVATVAAGRMVFPFLDVRALKRDPREELTDREKTMLSALARGRTNNELSKELGISINTVKFHLRNLYEKLGFRNRSQAIAFYYSHGAEGEQAS
;
A
#
# COMPACT_ATOMS: atom_id res chain seq x y z
N MET A 1 -7.36 33.25 -13.87
CA MET A 1 -7.69 32.26 -12.82
C MET A 1 -7.32 30.89 -13.37
N SER A 2 -6.50 30.11 -12.70
CA SER A 2 -6.16 28.75 -13.15
C SER A 2 -7.42 27.87 -13.09
N SER A 3 -7.55 26.95 -14.03
CA SER A 3 -8.63 25.95 -14.00
C SER A 3 -8.51 25.11 -12.71
N PRO A 4 -9.62 24.67 -12.12
CA PRO A 4 -9.58 23.82 -10.94
C PRO A 4 -8.86 22.49 -11.25
N ILE A 5 -8.23 21.92 -10.23
CA ILE A 5 -7.51 20.66 -10.32
C ILE A 5 -8.53 19.53 -10.31
N GLU A 6 -8.63 18.82 -11.43
CA GLU A 6 -9.51 17.67 -11.55
C GLU A 6 -8.94 16.47 -10.80
N LEU A 7 -9.78 15.78 -10.02
CA LEU A 7 -9.39 14.62 -9.25
C LEU A 7 -10.47 13.53 -9.18
N ILE A 8 -10.02 12.31 -8.88
CA ILE A 8 -10.87 11.16 -8.57
C ILE A 8 -10.57 10.70 -7.14
N LEU A 9 -11.63 10.31 -6.40
CA LEU A 9 -11.52 9.76 -5.05
C LEU A 9 -11.78 8.26 -5.05
N ALA A 10 -11.11 7.52 -4.16
CA ALA A 10 -11.51 6.15 -3.85
C ALA A 10 -11.32 5.80 -2.37
N ASP A 11 -12.40 5.39 -1.73
CA ASP A 11 -12.43 4.91 -0.34
C ASP A 11 -13.52 3.83 -0.21
N PRO A 12 -13.21 2.65 0.40
CA PRO A 12 -14.20 1.58 0.56
C PRO A 12 -15.33 1.95 1.55
N ASN A 13 -15.08 2.93 2.44
CA ASN A 13 -16.07 3.42 3.38
C ASN A 13 -16.92 4.53 2.73
N PRO A 14 -18.24 4.32 2.53
CA PRO A 14 -19.09 5.30 1.87
C PRO A 14 -19.23 6.63 2.64
N LEU A 15 -19.15 6.60 3.98
CA LEU A 15 -19.20 7.82 4.79
C LEU A 15 -17.94 8.66 4.61
N MET A 16 -16.78 8.02 4.58
CA MET A 16 -15.51 8.71 4.32
C MET A 16 -15.47 9.26 2.90
N LEU A 17 -15.93 8.48 1.93
CA LEU A 17 -16.01 8.92 0.53
C LEU A 17 -16.88 10.16 0.37
N GLN A 18 -18.04 10.18 1.05
CA GLN A 18 -18.92 11.34 1.05
C GLN A 18 -18.27 12.55 1.75
N ALA A 19 -17.66 12.35 2.92
CA ALA A 19 -17.00 13.43 3.66
C ALA A 19 -15.84 14.04 2.85
N LEU A 20 -15.02 13.20 2.20
CA LEU A 20 -13.96 13.66 1.31
C LEU A 20 -14.53 14.45 0.12
N ALA A 21 -15.59 13.95 -0.51
CA ALA A 21 -16.24 14.66 -1.61
C ALA A 21 -16.69 16.07 -1.19
N GLU A 22 -17.35 16.18 -0.03
CA GLU A 22 -17.78 17.48 0.50
C GLU A 22 -16.62 18.43 0.79
N ILE A 23 -15.49 17.91 1.31
CA ILE A 23 -14.30 18.70 1.60
C ILE A 23 -13.72 19.28 0.30
N PHE A 24 -13.61 18.46 -0.75
CA PHE A 24 -13.07 18.91 -2.04
C PHE A 24 -14.04 19.82 -2.80
N ASP A 25 -15.35 19.58 -2.75
CA ASP A 25 -16.36 20.41 -3.42
C ASP A 25 -16.46 21.84 -2.83
N ARG A 26 -16.11 22.00 -1.54
CA ARG A 26 -16.08 23.32 -0.89
C ARG A 26 -14.87 24.16 -1.26
N ASP A 27 -13.81 23.55 -1.77
CA ASP A 27 -12.58 24.24 -2.13
C ASP A 27 -12.48 24.46 -3.65
N ARG A 28 -12.55 25.73 -4.06
CA ARG A 28 -12.54 26.16 -5.47
C ARG A 28 -11.26 25.78 -6.23
N ARG A 29 -10.22 25.33 -5.53
CA ARG A 29 -8.98 24.83 -6.16
C ARG A 29 -9.21 23.50 -6.87
N PHE A 30 -10.25 22.75 -6.50
CA PHE A 30 -10.49 21.38 -6.94
C PHE A 30 -11.81 21.21 -7.68
N SER A 31 -11.86 20.17 -8.51
CA SER A 31 -13.06 19.68 -9.19
C SER A 31 -13.11 18.16 -9.09
N LEU A 32 -14.07 17.62 -8.33
CA LEU A 32 -14.27 16.19 -8.20
C LEU A 32 -14.95 15.64 -9.46
N ILE A 33 -14.26 14.79 -10.21
CA ILE A 33 -14.77 14.22 -11.47
C ILE A 33 -15.51 12.92 -11.22
N ALA A 34 -15.02 12.09 -10.32
CA ALA A 34 -15.64 10.82 -9.96
C ALA A 34 -15.20 10.34 -8.58
N SER A 35 -15.98 9.41 -8.03
CA SER A 35 -15.61 8.68 -6.82
C SER A 35 -15.92 7.19 -6.97
N SER A 36 -15.14 6.34 -6.27
CA SER A 36 -15.30 4.89 -6.30
C SER A 36 -15.08 4.26 -4.93
N LYS A 37 -15.60 3.05 -4.74
CA LYS A 37 -15.38 2.25 -3.53
C LYS A 37 -14.31 1.17 -3.71
N THR A 38 -13.79 1.02 -4.92
CA THR A 38 -12.83 -0.04 -5.28
C THR A 38 -11.72 0.49 -6.17
N ALA A 39 -10.61 -0.23 -6.19
CA ALA A 39 -9.47 0.09 -7.06
C ALA A 39 -9.82 -0.04 -8.55
N GLU A 40 -10.65 -1.03 -8.90
CA GLU A 40 -11.11 -1.27 -10.28
C GLU A 40 -11.99 -0.11 -10.76
N GLY A 41 -12.94 0.34 -9.93
CA GLY A 41 -13.79 1.47 -10.26
C GLY A 41 -13.01 2.79 -10.38
N PHE A 42 -11.95 2.98 -9.57
CA PHE A 42 -11.02 4.10 -9.74
C PHE A 42 -10.31 4.02 -11.10
N LEU A 43 -9.78 2.84 -11.44
CA LEU A 43 -9.11 2.64 -12.72
C LEU A 43 -10.04 2.89 -13.91
N GLU A 44 -11.28 2.41 -13.82
CA GLU A 44 -12.31 2.64 -14.85
C GLU A 44 -12.62 4.14 -14.99
N ALA A 45 -12.73 4.87 -13.88
CA ALA A 45 -12.94 6.31 -13.90
C ALA A 45 -11.77 7.05 -14.58
N CYS A 46 -10.51 6.66 -14.27
CA CYS A 46 -9.33 7.21 -14.95
C CYS A 46 -9.27 6.89 -16.47
N LEU A 47 -9.91 5.80 -16.89
CA LEU A 47 -10.02 5.47 -18.33
C LEU A 47 -11.02 6.34 -19.05
N ARG A 48 -12.13 6.67 -18.40
CA ARG A 48 -13.20 7.50 -18.97
C ARG A 48 -12.85 8.99 -18.95
N ALA A 49 -12.23 9.45 -17.88
CA ALA A 49 -11.83 10.84 -17.69
C ALA A 49 -10.38 10.88 -17.18
N PRO A 50 -9.38 11.10 -18.06
CA PRO A 50 -8.00 11.23 -17.62
C PRO A 50 -7.82 12.46 -16.73
N VAL A 51 -7.59 12.25 -15.44
CA VAL A 51 -7.36 13.30 -14.46
C VAL A 51 -5.89 13.36 -14.05
N PRO A 52 -5.37 14.52 -13.64
CA PRO A 52 -3.99 14.66 -13.19
C PRO A 52 -3.75 14.10 -11.77
N LEU A 53 -4.82 13.86 -11.00
CA LEU A 53 -4.73 13.60 -9.57
C LEU A 53 -5.73 12.56 -9.09
N GLY A 54 -5.32 11.73 -8.12
CA GLY A 54 -6.19 10.83 -7.39
C GLY A 54 -5.90 10.86 -5.88
N VAL A 55 -6.95 10.72 -5.07
CA VAL A 55 -6.82 10.49 -3.62
C VAL A 55 -7.47 9.16 -3.31
N ILE A 56 -6.71 8.20 -2.79
CA ILE A 56 -7.19 6.83 -2.59
C ILE A 56 -6.84 6.31 -1.20
N ASP A 57 -7.76 5.56 -0.63
CA ASP A 57 -7.50 4.82 0.60
C ASP A 57 -6.58 3.61 0.33
N TRP A 58 -5.63 3.38 1.26
CA TRP A 58 -4.71 2.25 1.13
C TRP A 58 -5.40 0.89 1.21
N SER A 59 -6.50 0.80 1.95
CA SER A 59 -7.24 -0.44 2.20
C SER A 59 -8.28 -0.80 1.14
N LEU A 60 -8.20 -0.22 -0.07
CA LEU A 60 -9.11 -0.55 -1.16
C LEU A 60 -9.22 -2.07 -1.37
N PRO A 61 -10.45 -2.62 -1.49
CA PRO A 61 -10.66 -4.05 -1.66
C PRO A 61 -10.26 -4.54 -3.06
N LEU A 62 -10.28 -5.86 -3.25
CA LEU A 62 -10.06 -6.58 -4.52
C LEU A 62 -8.63 -6.38 -5.03
N LEU A 63 -8.43 -5.57 -6.05
CA LEU A 63 -7.12 -5.28 -6.64
C LEU A 63 -6.14 -4.66 -5.62
N GLY A 64 -6.64 -3.82 -4.72
CA GLY A 64 -5.84 -3.12 -3.73
C GLY A 64 -5.08 -1.91 -4.27
N ALA A 65 -4.66 -1.02 -3.35
CA ALA A 65 -3.98 0.23 -3.71
C ALA A 65 -2.60 -0.01 -4.34
N GLU A 66 -1.82 -0.95 -3.85
CA GLU A 66 -0.48 -1.26 -4.35
C GLU A 66 -0.48 -1.68 -5.83
N ARG A 67 -1.37 -2.62 -6.19
CA ARG A 67 -1.50 -3.06 -7.59
C ARG A 67 -2.09 -1.99 -8.48
N LEU A 68 -3.03 -1.20 -7.97
CA LEU A 68 -3.57 -0.06 -8.68
C LEU A 68 -2.45 0.93 -9.05
N LEU A 69 -1.59 1.30 -8.10
CA LEU A 69 -0.44 2.18 -8.34
C LEU A 69 0.50 1.61 -9.40
N ALA A 70 0.81 0.31 -9.34
CA ALA A 70 1.66 -0.35 -10.34
C ALA A 70 1.05 -0.25 -11.76
N ILE A 71 -0.26 -0.51 -11.91
CA ILE A 71 -0.96 -0.40 -13.19
C ILE A 71 -0.98 1.06 -13.69
N LEU A 72 -1.21 2.02 -12.80
CA LEU A 72 -1.26 3.43 -13.16
C LEU A 72 0.10 3.95 -13.63
N ARG A 73 1.20 3.53 -12.99
CA ARG A 73 2.57 3.94 -13.33
C ARG A 73 2.95 3.65 -14.78
N ASP A 74 2.46 2.54 -15.31
CA ASP A 74 2.78 2.09 -16.68
C ASP A 74 1.97 2.82 -17.76
N ARG A 75 1.15 3.80 -17.39
CA ARG A 75 0.35 4.59 -18.33
C ARG A 75 1.14 5.78 -18.91
N PRO A 76 0.82 6.21 -20.13
CA PRO A 76 1.51 7.34 -20.76
C PRO A 76 1.43 8.67 -19.99
N LYS A 77 0.33 8.88 -19.27
CA LYS A 77 0.09 10.06 -18.42
C LYS A 77 -0.55 9.58 -17.11
N PRO A 78 0.24 9.05 -16.16
CA PRO A 78 -0.31 8.55 -14.91
C PRO A 78 -0.80 9.72 -14.05
N PRO A 79 -1.96 9.58 -13.38
CA PRO A 79 -2.36 10.53 -12.35
C PRO A 79 -1.37 10.45 -11.18
N ARG A 80 -1.09 11.58 -10.55
CA ARG A 80 -0.39 11.59 -9.26
C ARG A 80 -1.34 11.12 -8.18
N ILE A 81 -0.89 10.20 -7.35
CA ILE A 81 -1.74 9.61 -6.31
C ILE A 81 -1.30 10.06 -4.94
N VAL A 82 -2.25 10.57 -4.17
CA VAL A 82 -2.14 10.77 -2.72
C VAL A 82 -2.81 9.59 -2.03
N ILE A 83 -2.07 8.91 -1.17
CA ILE A 83 -2.61 7.87 -0.30
C ILE A 83 -3.15 8.52 0.96
N TYR A 84 -4.38 8.14 1.29
CA TYR A 84 -5.08 8.49 2.50
C TYR A 84 -5.32 7.21 3.31
N ALA A 85 -4.73 7.10 4.50
CA ALA A 85 -4.72 5.83 5.23
C ALA A 85 -4.88 5.99 6.74
N SER A 86 -5.26 4.91 7.41
CA SER A 86 -5.21 4.84 8.88
C SER A 86 -3.74 4.92 9.36
N SER A 87 -3.50 5.61 10.48
CA SER A 87 -2.19 5.78 11.09
C SER A 87 -1.65 4.52 11.79
N ASN A 88 -2.40 3.42 11.84
CA ASN A 88 -2.09 2.24 12.65
C ASN A 88 -0.97 1.36 12.09
N ASP A 89 -0.52 1.59 10.86
CA ASP A 89 0.58 0.86 10.23
C ASP A 89 1.67 1.84 9.79
N PRO A 90 2.81 1.91 10.51
CA PRO A 90 3.89 2.83 10.18
C PRO A 90 4.60 2.51 8.84
N ASP A 91 4.40 1.31 8.29
CA ASP A 91 4.98 0.88 7.02
C ASP A 91 4.19 1.35 5.80
N ILE A 92 2.93 1.74 5.95
CA ILE A 92 2.10 2.18 4.82
C ILE A 92 2.75 3.34 4.04
N PRO A 93 3.27 4.41 4.67
CA PRO A 93 3.91 5.50 3.93
C PRO A 93 5.08 5.02 3.07
N ARG A 94 5.90 4.11 3.60
CA ARG A 94 7.03 3.51 2.89
C ARG A 94 6.56 2.68 1.69
N ARG A 95 5.59 1.79 1.90
CA ARG A 95 5.02 0.94 0.84
C ARG A 95 4.33 1.77 -0.23
N ALA A 96 3.59 2.80 0.15
CA ALA A 96 2.93 3.73 -0.76
C ALA A 96 3.96 4.45 -1.66
N MET A 97 5.04 4.95 -1.07
CA MET A 97 6.13 5.59 -1.82
C MET A 97 6.81 4.61 -2.77
N ALA A 98 7.14 3.40 -2.32
CA ALA A 98 7.75 2.36 -3.15
C ALA A 98 6.84 1.94 -4.32
N ALA A 99 5.52 1.91 -4.10
CA ALA A 99 4.53 1.62 -5.13
C ALA A 99 4.33 2.77 -6.15
N GLY A 100 4.86 3.97 -5.87
CA GLY A 100 4.81 5.13 -6.78
C GLY A 100 3.77 6.19 -6.42
N ALA A 101 3.26 6.19 -5.18
CA ALA A 101 2.43 7.30 -4.70
C ALA A 101 3.25 8.61 -4.66
N ALA A 102 2.60 9.73 -4.93
CA ALA A 102 3.22 11.06 -4.90
C ALA A 102 3.00 11.78 -3.56
N GLY A 103 2.06 11.30 -2.75
CA GLY A 103 1.80 11.86 -1.42
C GLY A 103 1.15 10.86 -0.48
N PHE A 104 1.24 11.19 0.81
CA PHE A 104 0.65 10.41 1.89
C PHE A 104 0.09 11.32 2.97
N CYS A 105 -1.10 11.01 3.47
CA CYS A 105 -1.67 11.60 4.68
C CYS A 105 -2.42 10.53 5.49
N THR A 106 -2.61 10.82 6.77
CA THR A 106 -3.37 9.94 7.67
C THR A 106 -4.83 10.40 7.77
N ARG A 107 -5.70 9.54 8.27
CA ARG A 107 -7.11 9.89 8.54
C ARG A 107 -7.27 10.94 9.66
N ASP A 108 -6.22 11.14 10.47
CA ASP A 108 -6.18 12.16 11.52
C ASP A 108 -5.73 13.54 10.99
N THR A 109 -5.38 13.62 9.71
CA THR A 109 -4.99 14.87 9.05
C THR A 109 -6.19 15.81 8.97
N ALA A 110 -6.03 17.06 9.42
CA ALA A 110 -7.07 18.07 9.33
C ALA A 110 -7.48 18.33 7.86
N PRO A 111 -8.77 18.63 7.58
CA PRO A 111 -9.26 18.81 6.21
C PRO A 111 -8.45 19.84 5.40
N GLU A 112 -8.10 20.96 6.02
CA GLU A 112 -7.34 22.04 5.38
C GLU A 112 -5.93 21.56 4.99
N GLN A 113 -5.30 20.79 5.87
CA GLN A 113 -3.98 20.21 5.63
C GLN A 113 -4.02 19.14 4.53
N LEU A 114 -5.08 18.31 4.48
CA LEU A 114 -5.30 17.37 3.38
C LEU A 114 -5.38 18.11 2.04
N LEU A 115 -6.17 19.17 1.96
CA LEU A 115 -6.31 19.98 0.74
C LEU A 115 -4.98 20.57 0.29
N ASP A 116 -4.16 21.04 1.23
CA ASP A 116 -2.83 21.63 0.94
C ASP A 116 -1.81 20.57 0.49
N ILE A 117 -1.84 19.37 1.08
CA ILE A 117 -1.05 18.22 0.61
C ILE A 117 -1.42 17.89 -0.84
N VAL A 118 -2.72 17.76 -1.12
CA VAL A 118 -3.23 17.41 -2.45
C VAL A 118 -2.86 18.49 -3.48
N ALA A 119 -2.99 19.78 -3.14
CA ALA A 119 -2.57 20.88 -4.01
C ALA A 119 -1.05 20.87 -4.25
N THR A 120 -0.26 20.55 -3.23
CA THR A 120 1.20 20.44 -3.32
C THR A 120 1.62 19.31 -4.25
N VAL A 121 0.93 18.16 -4.20
CA VAL A 121 1.16 17.02 -5.09
C VAL A 121 0.73 17.36 -6.53
N ALA A 122 -0.40 18.05 -6.70
CA ALA A 122 -0.84 18.53 -8.01
C ALA A 122 0.20 19.46 -8.66
N ALA A 123 0.87 20.29 -7.86
CA ALA A 123 1.98 21.16 -8.32
C ALA A 123 3.27 20.39 -8.66
N GLY A 124 3.30 19.06 -8.55
CA GLY A 124 4.43 18.22 -8.94
C GLY A 124 5.43 17.91 -7.83
N ARG A 125 5.13 18.25 -6.58
CA ARG A 125 5.97 17.93 -5.44
C ARG A 125 5.52 16.63 -4.76
N MET A 126 6.42 15.93 -4.09
CA MET A 126 6.09 14.78 -3.26
C MET A 126 5.88 15.24 -1.80
N VAL A 127 4.88 14.67 -1.14
CA VAL A 127 4.56 14.97 0.27
C VAL A 127 4.41 13.68 1.05
N PHE A 128 5.41 13.38 1.88
CA PHE A 128 5.41 12.22 2.77
C PHE A 128 5.87 12.65 4.17
N PRO A 129 5.46 11.92 5.23
CA PRO A 129 6.10 12.08 6.53
C PRO A 129 7.60 11.77 6.41
N PHE A 130 8.40 12.19 7.40
CA PHE A 130 9.83 11.85 7.40
C PHE A 130 10.00 10.32 7.34
N LEU A 131 10.61 9.86 6.26
CA LEU A 131 10.94 8.45 6.05
C LEU A 131 12.46 8.31 5.98
N ASP A 132 13.00 7.34 6.71
CA ASP A 132 14.40 6.97 6.50
C ASP A 132 14.53 6.31 5.12
N VAL A 133 15.08 7.06 4.17
CA VAL A 133 15.25 6.59 2.77
C VAL A 133 16.17 5.35 2.69
N ARG A 134 17.03 5.14 3.69
CA ARG A 134 17.87 3.93 3.77
C ARG A 134 17.02 2.70 4.07
N ALA A 135 15.91 2.87 4.79
CA ALA A 135 14.94 1.79 5.05
C ALA A 135 14.10 1.42 3.82
N LEU A 136 13.96 2.33 2.83
CA LEU A 136 13.20 2.05 1.59
C LEU A 136 13.81 0.92 0.73
N LYS A 137 15.12 0.70 0.85
CA LYS A 137 15.85 -0.34 0.10
C LYS A 137 16.07 -1.63 0.89
N ARG A 138 15.63 -1.69 2.14
CA ARG A 138 15.80 -2.91 2.93
C ARG A 138 14.83 -3.97 2.41
N ASP A 139 15.39 -5.13 2.08
CA ASP A 139 14.60 -6.33 1.83
C ASP A 139 13.84 -6.67 3.12
N PRO A 140 12.49 -6.79 3.11
CA PRO A 140 11.75 -7.19 4.29
C PRO A 140 12.26 -8.47 4.94
N ARG A 141 12.97 -9.33 4.18
CA ARG A 141 13.66 -10.53 4.69
C ARG A 141 14.83 -10.22 5.62
N GLU A 142 15.42 -9.03 5.54
CA GLU A 142 16.54 -8.63 6.45
C GLU A 142 16.06 -8.43 7.89
N GLU A 143 14.77 -8.13 8.09
CA GLU A 143 14.15 -8.00 9.41
C GLU A 143 13.80 -9.36 10.05
N LEU A 144 13.88 -10.44 9.27
CA LEU A 144 13.63 -11.78 9.75
C LEU A 144 14.85 -12.35 10.46
N THR A 145 14.63 -12.94 11.63
CA THR A 145 15.62 -13.79 12.28
C THR A 145 15.90 -15.03 11.43
N ASP A 146 17.05 -15.67 11.61
CA ASP A 146 17.41 -16.89 10.88
C ASP A 146 16.36 -18.00 11.07
N ARG A 147 15.72 -18.04 12.24
CA ARG A 147 14.63 -18.97 12.54
C ARG A 147 13.39 -18.67 11.70
N GLU A 148 13.03 -17.39 11.55
CA GLU A 148 11.90 -16.96 10.73
C GLU A 148 12.17 -17.16 9.24
N LYS A 149 13.38 -16.94 8.76
CA LYS A 149 13.81 -17.25 7.38
C LYS A 149 13.69 -18.75 7.10
N THR A 150 14.15 -19.60 8.02
CA THR A 150 14.02 -21.05 7.91
C THR A 150 12.55 -21.48 7.84
N MET A 151 11.70 -20.89 8.68
CA MET A 151 10.25 -21.16 8.66
C MET A 151 9.59 -20.70 7.37
N LEU A 152 9.91 -19.51 6.87
CA LEU A 152 9.37 -18.99 5.61
C LEU A 152 9.71 -19.90 4.44
N SER A 153 10.97 -20.35 4.35
CA SER A 153 11.44 -21.31 3.36
C SER A 153 10.69 -22.66 3.46
N ALA A 154 10.50 -23.18 4.68
CA ALA A 154 9.79 -24.44 4.89
C ALA A 154 8.28 -24.32 4.57
N LEU A 155 7.65 -23.15 4.83
CA LEU A 155 6.28 -22.88 4.39
C LEU A 155 6.16 -22.91 2.86
N ALA A 156 7.13 -22.33 2.14
CA ALA A 156 7.17 -22.34 0.68
C ALA A 156 7.28 -23.76 0.12
N ARG A 157 8.02 -24.66 0.81
CA ARG A 157 8.07 -26.08 0.48
C ARG A 157 6.83 -26.88 0.86
N GLY A 158 5.77 -26.24 1.34
CA GLY A 158 4.50 -26.87 1.68
C GLY A 158 4.46 -27.55 3.06
N ARG A 159 5.48 -27.37 3.93
CA ARG A 159 5.55 -28.01 5.24
C ARG A 159 4.41 -27.58 6.17
N THR A 160 3.72 -28.53 6.77
CA THR A 160 2.69 -28.30 7.79
C THR A 160 3.34 -27.87 9.13
N ASN A 161 2.53 -27.30 10.05
CA ASN A 161 3.03 -26.95 11.39
C ASN A 161 3.55 -28.15 12.18
N ASN A 162 2.99 -29.35 11.94
CA ASN A 162 3.45 -30.60 12.55
C ASN A 162 4.83 -31.02 12.02
N GLU A 163 5.05 -30.89 10.72
CA GLU A 163 6.35 -31.17 10.10
C GLU A 163 7.39 -30.17 10.53
N LEU A 164 7.03 -28.87 10.58
CA LEU A 164 7.90 -27.80 11.13
C LEU A 164 8.31 -28.07 12.59
N SER A 165 7.36 -28.52 13.43
CA SER A 165 7.63 -28.87 14.82
C SER A 165 8.68 -29.98 14.93
N LYS A 166 8.55 -31.04 14.10
CA LYS A 166 9.51 -32.15 14.06
C LYS A 166 10.87 -31.73 13.50
N GLU A 167 10.86 -31.01 12.35
CA GLU A 167 12.08 -30.59 11.64
C GLU A 167 12.91 -29.61 12.48
N LEU A 168 12.25 -28.74 13.24
CA LEU A 168 12.92 -27.70 14.06
C LEU A 168 13.12 -28.10 15.53
N GLY A 169 12.61 -29.27 15.96
CA GLY A 169 12.74 -29.76 17.33
C GLY A 169 12.03 -28.89 18.38
N ILE A 170 10.91 -28.26 18.03
CA ILE A 170 10.16 -27.34 18.91
C ILE A 170 8.68 -27.73 18.98
N SER A 171 7.97 -27.26 20.00
CA SER A 171 6.54 -27.55 20.12
C SER A 171 5.71 -26.90 19.01
N ILE A 172 4.54 -27.48 18.67
CA ILE A 172 3.59 -26.90 17.70
C ILE A 172 3.16 -25.49 18.14
N ASN A 173 3.02 -25.24 19.42
CA ASN A 173 2.67 -23.92 19.94
C ASN A 173 3.78 -22.91 19.70
N THR A 174 5.04 -23.32 19.84
CA THR A 174 6.21 -22.49 19.50
C THR A 174 6.26 -22.20 18.00
N VAL A 175 5.95 -23.19 17.14
CA VAL A 175 5.81 -22.96 15.69
C VAL A 175 4.75 -21.90 15.38
N LYS A 176 3.55 -22.04 15.96
CA LYS A 176 2.46 -21.08 15.78
C LYS A 176 2.85 -19.67 16.25
N PHE A 177 3.57 -19.56 17.37
CA PHE A 177 4.08 -18.27 17.87
C PHE A 177 5.04 -17.62 16.88
N HIS A 178 6.03 -18.34 16.38
CA HIS A 178 6.98 -17.82 15.41
C HIS A 178 6.33 -17.47 14.06
N LEU A 179 5.35 -18.28 13.60
CA LEU A 179 4.63 -17.98 12.38
C LEU A 179 3.78 -16.72 12.52
N ARG A 180 3.18 -16.49 13.69
CA ARG A 180 2.45 -15.25 13.96
C ARG A 180 3.38 -14.04 13.89
N ASN A 181 4.53 -14.11 14.56
CA ASN A 181 5.52 -13.03 14.54
C ASN A 181 6.04 -12.78 13.12
N LEU A 182 6.30 -13.83 12.35
CA LEU A 182 6.69 -13.73 10.93
C LEU A 182 5.62 -13.02 10.10
N TYR A 183 4.34 -13.37 10.30
CA TYR A 183 3.24 -12.75 9.59
C TYR A 183 3.05 -11.28 10.00
N GLU A 184 3.18 -10.97 11.30
CA GLU A 184 3.12 -9.60 11.80
C GLU A 184 4.26 -8.75 11.22
N LYS A 185 5.50 -9.24 11.22
CA LYS A 185 6.67 -8.54 10.66
C LYS A 185 6.56 -8.26 9.16
N LEU A 186 6.00 -9.21 8.39
CA LEU A 186 5.87 -9.08 6.95
C LEU A 186 4.49 -8.55 6.49
N GLY A 187 3.61 -8.20 7.45
CA GLY A 187 2.27 -7.69 7.17
C GLY A 187 1.34 -8.70 6.52
N PHE A 188 1.56 -10.01 6.73
CA PHE A 188 0.75 -11.06 6.12
C PHE A 188 -0.45 -11.43 6.99
N ARG A 189 -1.59 -11.68 6.33
CA ARG A 189 -2.82 -12.13 6.99
C ARG A 189 -2.96 -13.65 7.05
N ASN A 190 -2.23 -14.37 6.21
CA ASN A 190 -2.36 -15.82 6.10
C ASN A 190 -1.12 -16.47 5.47
N ARG A 191 -1.09 -17.82 5.57
CA ARG A 191 -0.02 -18.66 5.02
C ARG A 191 0.20 -18.47 3.52
N SER A 192 -0.87 -18.32 2.74
CA SER A 192 -0.78 -18.20 1.28
C SER A 192 -0.03 -16.94 0.86
N GLN A 193 -0.20 -15.85 1.61
CA GLN A 193 0.55 -14.61 1.37
C GLN A 193 2.05 -14.78 1.67
N ALA A 194 2.41 -15.51 2.72
CA ALA A 194 3.81 -15.81 3.04
C ALA A 194 4.47 -16.67 1.95
N ILE A 195 3.75 -17.66 1.43
CA ILE A 195 4.23 -18.51 0.33
C ILE A 195 4.39 -17.69 -0.96
N ALA A 196 3.43 -16.86 -1.31
CA ALA A 196 3.50 -15.99 -2.49
C ALA A 196 4.68 -15.01 -2.40
N PHE A 197 4.90 -14.42 -1.22
CA PHE A 197 6.04 -13.54 -0.96
C PHE A 197 7.38 -14.24 -1.15
N TYR A 198 7.53 -15.46 -0.66
CA TYR A 198 8.77 -16.22 -0.82
C TYR A 198 9.13 -16.39 -2.29
N TYR A 199 8.16 -16.77 -3.13
CA TYR A 199 8.39 -16.98 -4.57
C TYR A 199 8.56 -15.67 -5.35
N SER A 200 7.93 -14.59 -4.94
CA SER A 200 8.08 -13.28 -5.61
C SER A 200 9.41 -12.59 -5.31
N HIS A 201 10.06 -12.92 -4.19
CA HIS A 201 11.32 -12.31 -3.75
C HIS A 201 12.49 -13.32 -3.69
N GLY A 202 12.22 -14.59 -3.95
CA GLY A 202 13.20 -15.68 -3.87
C GLY A 202 13.99 -15.96 -5.16
N ALA A 203 13.56 -15.44 -6.29
CA ALA A 203 14.19 -15.72 -7.59
C ALA A 203 15.49 -14.94 -7.85
N GLU A 204 15.82 -13.95 -7.03
CA GLU A 204 17.02 -13.11 -7.24
C GLU A 204 18.25 -13.55 -6.46
N GLY A 205 18.14 -14.52 -5.53
CA GLY A 205 19.24 -14.94 -4.64
C GLY A 205 20.01 -16.18 -5.05
N GLU A 206 19.55 -16.98 -6.00
CA GLU A 206 20.20 -18.24 -6.40
C GLU A 206 21.04 -18.18 -7.69
N GLN A 207 21.18 -17.01 -8.32
CA GLN A 207 22.02 -16.84 -9.52
C GLN A 207 23.39 -16.19 -9.27
N ALA A 208 23.79 -16.03 -8.03
CA ALA A 208 25.11 -15.52 -7.66
C ALA A 208 25.88 -16.49 -6.75
N SER A 209 26.21 -17.68 -7.26
CA SER A 209 27.29 -18.55 -6.73
C SER A 209 27.81 -19.43 -7.82
#